data_ecb89a8c44edca125af1ae12340e6126
#
_entry.id   ecb89a8c44edca125af1ae12340e6126
#
_cell.length_a   1.000
_cell.length_b   1.000
_cell.length_c   1.000
_cell.angle_alpha   90.00
_cell.angle_beta   90.00
_cell.angle_gamma   90.00
#
_symmetry.space_group_name_H-M   'P 1'
#
loop_
_entity.id
_entity.type
_entity.pdbx_description
1 polymer ?
#
loop_
_entity_poly.entity_id
_entity_poly.type
_entity_poly.pdbx_seq_one_letter_code
_entity_poly.pdbx_strand_id
1 'polypeptide(L)'
;FDCTVLYAVDENGLVDPRMPVYPEKGKEKEFKTHHIPGLEHLAKADQVIFFCRLLTLPMAERELIVQYIDSGKPFIALRTSNHGFHASLPYKINGKQVSWGEEVLGGSFRGHHGRYQADSTRGMIVEALKDHPILTGVSDVWGNSDVYRTYKEGGSLPAGCTALVWGQPLMGRKQDDAPNPKLEALPVAWFKTWQTSTGKDARVFQSTMGSGSDFRNPGLRRLVINAAYWGMGMESAISPKSSVDTVGTYEPLTSGFAYEKIGIKPKPVSDYR
;
A
#
# COMPACT_ATOMS: atom_id res chain seq x y z
N PHE A 1 17.26 2.87 -9.14
CA PHE A 1 16.92 1.78 -8.23
C PHE A 1 17.08 0.44 -8.95
N ASP A 2 17.66 -0.54 -8.26
CA ASP A 2 17.63 -1.93 -8.67
C ASP A 2 16.47 -2.61 -7.93
N CYS A 3 15.50 -3.14 -8.67
CA CYS A 3 14.23 -3.58 -8.11
C CYS A 3 14.04 -5.09 -8.28
N THR A 4 13.83 -5.79 -7.16
CA THR A 4 13.38 -7.18 -7.17
C THR A 4 11.89 -7.22 -6.82
N VAL A 5 11.07 -7.84 -7.67
CA VAL A 5 9.63 -7.99 -7.44
C VAL A 5 9.35 -9.42 -6.97
N LEU A 6 8.73 -9.54 -5.81
CA LEU A 6 8.31 -10.80 -5.22
C LEU A 6 6.79 -10.92 -5.27
N TYR A 7 6.30 -12.11 -5.55
CA TYR A 7 4.88 -12.41 -5.65
C TYR A 7 4.43 -13.41 -4.60
N ALA A 8 3.25 -13.18 -4.05
CA ALA A 8 2.58 -14.21 -3.27
C ALA A 8 2.05 -15.31 -4.22
N VAL A 9 2.36 -16.54 -3.91
CA VAL A 9 1.99 -17.71 -4.69
C VAL A 9 1.25 -18.75 -3.84
N ASP A 10 0.56 -19.67 -4.50
CA ASP A 10 -0.06 -20.84 -3.91
C ASP A 10 0.97 -21.95 -3.63
N GLU A 11 0.49 -23.10 -3.17
CA GLU A 11 1.31 -24.29 -2.88
C GLU A 11 2.01 -24.88 -4.12
N ASN A 12 1.56 -24.54 -5.33
CA ASN A 12 2.14 -24.98 -6.60
C ASN A 12 3.14 -23.94 -7.18
N GLY A 13 3.38 -22.84 -6.47
CA GLY A 13 4.25 -21.76 -6.93
C GLY A 13 3.59 -20.86 -7.98
N LEU A 14 2.27 -20.85 -8.07
CA LEU A 14 1.53 -20.03 -9.03
C LEU A 14 0.96 -18.79 -8.36
N VAL A 15 1.00 -17.66 -9.06
CA VAL A 15 0.24 -16.46 -8.71
C VAL A 15 -1.22 -16.73 -9.06
N ASP A 16 -2.01 -17.11 -8.06
CA ASP A 16 -3.44 -17.42 -8.24
C ASP A 16 -4.32 -16.34 -7.60
N PRO A 17 -4.97 -15.49 -8.39
CA PRO A 17 -5.84 -14.44 -7.88
C PRO A 17 -7.11 -14.99 -7.20
N ARG A 18 -7.42 -16.27 -7.37
CA ARG A 18 -8.57 -16.93 -6.75
C ARG A 18 -8.25 -17.55 -5.39
N MET A 19 -6.97 -17.56 -5.01
CA MET A 19 -6.56 -18.11 -3.73
C MET A 19 -7.31 -17.43 -2.58
N PRO A 20 -8.00 -18.18 -1.72
CA PRO A 20 -8.80 -17.59 -0.65
C PRO A 20 -7.91 -16.88 0.36
N VAL A 21 -8.37 -15.74 0.86
CA VAL A 21 -7.67 -14.95 1.89
C VAL A 21 -8.11 -15.31 3.31
N TYR A 22 -9.23 -15.99 3.44
CA TYR A 22 -9.78 -16.49 4.70
C TYR A 22 -10.14 -17.96 4.59
N PRO A 23 -10.02 -18.74 5.67
CA PRO A 23 -10.61 -20.06 5.72
C PRO A 23 -12.14 -19.95 5.61
N GLU A 24 -12.73 -20.81 4.80
CA GLU A 24 -14.17 -20.98 4.77
C GLU A 24 -14.62 -21.67 6.08
N LYS A 25 -15.71 -21.15 6.68
CA LYS A 25 -16.23 -21.72 7.93
C LYS A 25 -16.53 -23.22 7.78
N GLY A 26 -15.95 -24.02 8.64
CA GLY A 26 -16.05 -25.48 8.60
C GLY A 26 -15.05 -26.18 7.68
N LYS A 27 -14.24 -25.41 6.94
CA LYS A 27 -13.17 -25.93 6.06
C LYS A 27 -11.79 -25.37 6.41
N GLU A 28 -11.59 -24.99 7.67
CA GLU A 28 -10.33 -24.37 8.13
C GLU A 28 -9.10 -25.24 7.86
N LYS A 29 -9.27 -26.58 7.88
CA LYS A 29 -8.21 -27.54 7.58
C LYS A 29 -7.81 -27.60 6.11
N GLU A 30 -8.68 -27.16 5.21
CA GLU A 30 -8.45 -27.12 3.76
C GLU A 30 -7.81 -25.80 3.32
N PHE A 31 -7.75 -24.83 4.22
CA PHE A 31 -7.20 -23.50 3.92
C PHE A 31 -5.69 -23.58 3.66
N LYS A 32 -5.31 -23.08 2.51
CA LYS A 32 -3.90 -23.03 2.07
C LYS A 32 -3.28 -21.68 2.40
N THR A 33 -2.06 -21.70 2.87
CA THR A 33 -1.29 -20.48 3.12
C THR A 33 -0.69 -19.96 1.82
N HIS A 34 -0.50 -18.63 1.76
CA HIS A 34 0.33 -18.00 0.73
C HIS A 34 1.81 -18.25 1.03
N HIS A 35 2.63 -18.20 0.00
CA HIS A 35 4.10 -18.18 0.11
C HIS A 35 4.67 -17.04 -0.73
N ILE A 36 5.81 -16.51 -0.34
CA ILE A 36 6.53 -15.49 -1.11
C ILE A 36 7.96 -15.99 -1.35
N PRO A 37 8.20 -16.75 -2.44
CA PRO A 37 9.54 -17.21 -2.78
C PRO A 37 10.52 -16.04 -2.94
N GLY A 38 11.71 -16.15 -2.37
CA GLY A 38 12.73 -15.10 -2.40
C GLY A 38 12.58 -14.05 -1.29
N LEU A 39 11.71 -14.25 -0.30
CA LEU A 39 11.49 -13.28 0.78
C LEU A 39 12.76 -13.02 1.62
N GLU A 40 13.74 -13.91 1.60
CA GLU A 40 15.06 -13.72 2.20
C GLU A 40 15.84 -12.53 1.60
N HIS A 41 15.47 -12.06 0.40
CA HIS A 41 16.02 -10.83 -0.19
C HIS A 41 15.77 -9.59 0.67
N LEU A 42 14.77 -9.60 1.56
CA LEU A 42 14.52 -8.51 2.51
C LEU A 42 15.75 -8.17 3.35
N ALA A 43 16.58 -9.14 3.69
CA ALA A 43 17.78 -8.89 4.46
C ALA A 43 18.75 -7.91 3.78
N LYS A 44 18.79 -7.91 2.44
CA LYS A 44 19.67 -7.06 1.62
C LYS A 44 18.96 -5.83 1.05
N ALA A 45 17.64 -5.78 1.07
CA ALA A 45 16.88 -4.65 0.54
C ALA A 45 17.19 -3.38 1.36
N ASP A 46 17.40 -2.26 0.67
CA ASP A 46 17.55 -0.95 1.30
C ASP A 46 16.19 -0.32 1.58
N GLN A 47 15.19 -0.60 0.73
CA GLN A 47 13.81 -0.17 0.90
C GLN A 47 12.85 -1.25 0.41
N VAL A 48 11.66 -1.32 1.00
CA VAL A 48 10.59 -2.23 0.57
C VAL A 48 9.31 -1.46 0.26
N ILE A 49 8.65 -1.85 -0.81
CA ILE A 49 7.29 -1.41 -1.14
C ILE A 49 6.35 -2.60 -0.92
N PHE A 50 5.50 -2.51 0.10
CA PHE A 50 4.43 -3.47 0.33
C PHE A 50 3.23 -3.12 -0.53
N PHE A 51 2.82 -4.06 -1.38
CA PHE A 51 1.61 -3.96 -2.17
C PHE A 51 0.86 -5.30 -2.12
N CYS A 52 0.23 -5.56 -1.00
CA CYS A 52 -0.37 -6.84 -0.67
C CYS A 52 -1.75 -6.68 -0.01
N ARG A 53 -2.48 -7.78 0.13
CA ARG A 53 -3.79 -7.81 0.78
C ARG A 53 -4.03 -9.14 1.47
N LEU A 54 -4.28 -9.09 2.79
CA LEU A 54 -4.75 -10.22 3.61
C LEU A 54 -3.95 -11.51 3.42
N LEU A 55 -2.63 -11.40 3.24
CA LEU A 55 -1.77 -12.56 3.08
C LEU A 55 -1.78 -13.41 4.36
N THR A 56 -1.95 -14.70 4.18
CA THR A 56 -1.72 -15.69 5.24
C THR A 56 -0.41 -16.39 4.93
N LEU A 57 0.64 -16.02 5.65
CA LEU A 57 2.00 -16.51 5.43
C LEU A 57 2.40 -17.47 6.54
N PRO A 58 3.29 -18.46 6.27
CA PRO A 58 3.93 -19.27 7.28
C PRO A 58 4.68 -18.41 8.31
N MET A 59 4.90 -18.95 9.51
CA MET A 59 5.56 -18.22 10.59
C MET A 59 6.95 -17.71 10.16
N ALA A 60 7.76 -18.57 9.53
CA ALA A 60 9.10 -18.20 9.11
C ALA A 60 9.13 -17.00 8.14
N GLU A 61 8.19 -16.94 7.19
CA GLU A 61 8.09 -15.79 6.28
C GLU A 61 7.62 -14.52 6.98
N ARG A 62 6.69 -14.63 7.95
CA ARG A 62 6.27 -13.49 8.77
C ARG A 62 7.40 -12.96 9.64
N GLU A 63 8.28 -13.82 10.14
CA GLU A 63 9.48 -13.45 10.90
C GLU A 63 10.49 -12.67 10.03
N LEU A 64 10.69 -13.04 8.77
CA LEU A 64 11.52 -12.26 7.84
C LEU A 64 10.98 -10.85 7.62
N ILE A 65 9.66 -10.72 7.49
CA ILE A 65 9.00 -9.40 7.38
C ILE A 65 9.21 -8.58 8.66
N VAL A 66 9.05 -9.20 9.83
CA VAL A 66 9.28 -8.54 11.12
C VAL A 66 10.73 -8.09 11.25
N GLN A 67 11.70 -8.94 10.90
CA GLN A 67 13.12 -8.58 10.90
C GLN A 67 13.40 -7.34 10.05
N TYR A 68 12.74 -7.25 8.87
CA TYR A 68 12.87 -6.06 8.03
C TYR A 68 12.26 -4.82 8.69
N ILE A 69 11.02 -4.90 9.17
CA ILE A 69 10.31 -3.77 9.82
C ILE A 69 11.08 -3.28 11.05
N ASP A 70 11.72 -4.20 11.78
CA ASP A 70 12.49 -3.90 13.00
C ASP A 70 13.93 -3.51 12.72
N SER A 71 14.36 -3.49 11.47
CA SER A 71 15.73 -3.11 11.09
C SER A 71 16.01 -1.61 11.13
N GLY A 72 14.97 -0.77 11.09
CA GLY A 72 15.06 0.68 10.93
C GLY A 72 15.18 1.14 9.48
N LYS A 73 15.09 0.21 8.51
CA LYS A 73 15.09 0.55 7.08
C LYS A 73 13.73 1.11 6.65
N PRO A 74 13.68 2.00 5.64
CA PRO A 74 12.46 2.63 5.18
C PRO A 74 11.56 1.65 4.43
N PHE A 75 10.24 1.91 4.47
CA PHE A 75 9.29 1.17 3.65
C PHE A 75 8.07 2.01 3.26
N ILE A 76 7.45 1.59 2.18
CA ILE A 76 6.24 2.15 1.61
C ILE A 76 5.15 1.08 1.68
N ALA A 77 3.94 1.47 2.04
CA ALA A 77 2.78 0.60 1.96
C ALA A 77 1.70 1.24 1.07
N LEU A 78 1.22 0.49 0.09
CA LEU A 78 0.28 1.00 -0.91
C LEU A 78 -1.08 0.30 -0.81
N ARG A 79 -2.13 1.06 -0.97
CA ARG A 79 -3.53 0.64 -1.04
C ARG A 79 -3.90 -0.34 0.08
N THR A 80 -4.16 -1.59 -0.28
CA THR A 80 -4.61 -2.66 0.61
C THR A 80 -3.55 -3.14 1.61
N SER A 81 -2.31 -2.67 1.49
CA SER A 81 -1.23 -3.11 2.38
C SER A 81 -1.44 -2.69 3.84
N ASN A 82 -2.31 -1.70 4.11
CA ASN A 82 -2.68 -1.36 5.49
C ASN A 82 -3.52 -2.45 6.21
N HIS A 83 -4.01 -3.43 5.46
CA HIS A 83 -4.53 -4.72 5.94
C HIS A 83 -3.89 -5.88 5.15
N GLY A 84 -2.59 -5.78 4.93
CA GLY A 84 -1.82 -6.67 4.06
C GLY A 84 -1.72 -8.10 4.58
N PHE A 85 -1.85 -8.31 5.90
CA PHE A 85 -1.70 -9.61 6.54
C PHE A 85 -2.99 -10.01 7.26
N HIS A 86 -3.49 -11.21 6.98
CA HIS A 86 -4.65 -11.77 7.67
C HIS A 86 -4.29 -12.19 9.10
N ALA A 87 -3.21 -12.95 9.24
CA ALA A 87 -2.66 -13.26 10.55
C ALA A 87 -1.71 -12.14 11.01
N SER A 88 -1.80 -11.77 12.28
CA SER A 88 -0.88 -10.79 12.86
C SER A 88 0.58 -11.20 12.65
N LEU A 89 1.42 -10.23 12.33
CA LEU A 89 2.86 -10.44 12.31
C LEU A 89 3.35 -10.76 13.74
N PRO A 90 4.31 -11.68 13.93
CA PRO A 90 4.83 -12.02 15.25
C PRO A 90 5.76 -10.92 15.79
N TYR A 91 5.27 -9.68 15.82
CA TYR A 91 6.04 -8.51 16.21
C TYR A 91 5.58 -7.99 17.57
N LYS A 92 6.51 -7.93 18.52
CA LYS A 92 6.26 -7.44 19.86
C LYS A 92 7.30 -6.42 20.28
N ILE A 93 6.86 -5.35 20.93
CA ILE A 93 7.73 -4.37 21.62
C ILE A 93 7.35 -4.37 23.10
N ASN A 94 8.32 -4.56 23.98
CA ASN A 94 8.11 -4.65 25.43
C ASN A 94 7.01 -5.67 25.80
N GLY A 95 6.99 -6.80 25.12
CA GLY A 95 6.02 -7.88 25.34
C GLY A 95 4.61 -7.65 24.78
N LYS A 96 4.30 -6.45 24.29
CA LYS A 96 3.01 -6.12 23.67
C LYS A 96 3.02 -6.38 22.17
N GLN A 97 1.95 -7.00 21.66
CA GLN A 97 1.74 -7.22 20.24
C GLN A 97 1.63 -5.88 19.50
N VAL A 98 2.41 -5.71 18.45
CA VAL A 98 2.37 -4.54 17.57
C VAL A 98 1.42 -4.83 16.40
N SER A 99 0.53 -3.90 16.12
CA SER A 99 -0.38 -3.96 14.99
C SER A 99 0.24 -3.36 13.73
N TRP A 100 0.30 -4.14 12.66
CA TRP A 100 0.83 -3.68 11.36
C TRP A 100 0.13 -2.42 10.85
N GLY A 101 -1.19 -2.48 10.67
CA GLY A 101 -1.93 -1.35 10.10
C GLY A 101 -2.05 -0.15 11.03
N GLU A 102 -2.38 -0.39 12.29
CA GLU A 102 -2.67 0.70 13.23
C GLU A 102 -1.41 1.40 13.73
N GLU A 103 -0.41 0.62 14.18
CA GLU A 103 0.76 1.19 14.85
C GLU A 103 1.90 1.42 13.88
N VAL A 104 2.26 0.40 13.07
CA VAL A 104 3.39 0.52 12.15
C VAL A 104 3.07 1.48 11.01
N LEU A 105 1.89 1.38 10.39
CA LEU A 105 1.51 2.22 9.25
C LEU A 105 0.71 3.48 9.62
N GLY A 106 0.12 3.52 10.81
CA GLY A 106 -0.69 4.68 11.26
C GLY A 106 -2.14 4.65 10.79
N GLY A 107 -2.66 3.51 10.33
CA GLY A 107 -4.07 3.37 9.98
C GLY A 107 -4.37 2.09 9.22
N SER A 108 -5.25 1.26 9.76
CA SER A 108 -5.72 0.03 9.13
C SER A 108 -7.04 0.26 8.40
N PHE A 109 -7.35 -0.55 7.39
CA PHE A 109 -8.62 -0.49 6.68
C PHE A 109 -9.81 -0.72 7.61
N ARG A 110 -10.75 0.24 7.64
CA ARG A 110 -11.97 0.24 8.44
C ARG A 110 -13.24 0.24 7.60
N GLY A 111 -13.09 0.24 6.29
CA GLY A 111 -14.21 0.24 5.34
C GLY A 111 -14.02 1.25 4.21
N HIS A 112 -14.88 1.13 3.24
CA HIS A 112 -14.96 2.08 2.13
C HIS A 112 -15.63 3.39 2.59
N HIS A 113 -15.09 4.53 2.14
CA HIS A 113 -15.66 5.84 2.35
C HIS A 113 -16.22 6.36 1.04
N GLY A 114 -17.40 5.90 0.70
CA GLY A 114 -18.05 6.03 -0.59
C GLY A 114 -18.52 4.68 -1.12
N ARG A 115 -18.86 4.65 -2.41
CA ARG A 115 -19.35 3.44 -3.08
C ARG A 115 -18.21 2.69 -3.72
N TYR A 116 -17.92 1.50 -3.20
CA TYR A 116 -16.91 0.62 -3.77
C TYR A 116 -17.17 0.37 -5.27
N GLN A 117 -16.13 0.50 -6.10
CA GLN A 117 -16.16 0.37 -7.56
C GLN A 117 -17.05 1.38 -8.30
N ALA A 118 -17.64 2.35 -7.64
CA ALA A 118 -18.48 3.36 -8.27
C ALA A 118 -17.96 4.78 -8.07
N ASP A 119 -17.25 5.02 -6.98
CA ASP A 119 -16.65 6.32 -6.67
C ASP A 119 -15.14 6.30 -6.92
N SER A 120 -14.56 7.45 -7.18
CA SER A 120 -13.14 7.69 -7.34
C SER A 120 -12.63 8.69 -6.30
N THR A 121 -11.33 8.94 -6.30
CA THR A 121 -10.67 9.81 -5.32
C THR A 121 -9.91 10.93 -6.01
N ARG A 122 -10.23 12.18 -5.67
CA ARG A 122 -9.40 13.35 -5.96
C ARG A 122 -8.49 13.62 -4.79
N GLY A 123 -7.18 13.59 -5.01
CA GLY A 123 -6.18 13.92 -4.02
C GLY A 123 -6.00 15.44 -3.91
N MET A 124 -6.14 15.96 -2.70
CA MET A 124 -5.90 17.36 -2.35
C MET A 124 -4.61 17.45 -1.54
N ILE A 125 -3.62 18.14 -2.09
CA ILE A 125 -2.32 18.34 -1.44
C ILE A 125 -2.51 19.29 -0.24
N VAL A 126 -1.87 18.95 0.88
CA VAL A 126 -1.83 19.81 2.07
C VAL A 126 -0.93 21.02 1.79
N GLU A 127 -1.52 22.19 1.57
CA GLU A 127 -0.82 23.39 1.15
C GLU A 127 0.31 23.80 2.12
N ALA A 128 0.10 23.63 3.41
CA ALA A 128 1.12 23.93 4.43
C ALA A 128 2.37 23.03 4.32
N LEU A 129 2.31 21.95 3.55
CA LEU A 129 3.39 20.98 3.35
C LEU A 129 3.87 20.93 1.89
N LYS A 130 3.46 21.86 1.04
CA LYS A 130 3.80 21.85 -0.40
C LYS A 130 5.32 21.80 -0.68
N ASP A 131 6.13 22.31 0.23
CA ASP A 131 7.58 22.29 0.14
C ASP A 131 8.23 21.00 0.69
N HIS A 132 7.42 20.07 1.20
CA HIS A 132 7.93 18.78 1.65
C HIS A 132 8.47 17.97 0.45
N PRO A 133 9.66 17.34 0.55
CA PRO A 133 10.30 16.64 -0.57
C PRO A 133 9.40 15.66 -1.31
N ILE A 134 8.55 14.90 -0.60
CA ILE A 134 7.60 13.98 -1.20
C ILE A 134 6.62 14.68 -2.15
N LEU A 135 6.29 15.95 -1.92
CA LEU A 135 5.34 16.73 -2.72
C LEU A 135 5.99 17.51 -3.87
N THR A 136 7.32 17.44 -4.03
CA THR A 136 8.04 18.16 -5.10
C THR A 136 7.49 17.78 -6.48
N GLY A 137 6.91 18.76 -7.18
CA GLY A 137 6.32 18.58 -8.51
C GLY A 137 5.09 17.68 -8.56
N VAL A 138 4.54 17.29 -7.41
CA VAL A 138 3.27 16.54 -7.34
C VAL A 138 2.12 17.50 -7.62
N SER A 139 1.26 17.12 -8.53
CA SER A 139 0.03 17.85 -8.86
C SER A 139 -1.01 16.87 -9.37
N ASP A 140 -2.27 17.28 -9.38
CA ASP A 140 -3.38 16.57 -10.01
C ASP A 140 -3.48 15.09 -9.61
N VAL A 141 -3.32 14.81 -8.33
CA VAL A 141 -3.42 13.44 -7.79
C VAL A 141 -4.85 12.94 -7.92
N TRP A 142 -5.02 11.85 -8.64
CA TRP A 142 -6.31 11.21 -8.81
C TRP A 142 -6.15 9.68 -8.92
N GLY A 143 -7.18 8.95 -8.49
CA GLY A 143 -7.28 7.50 -8.67
C GLY A 143 -8.72 7.09 -8.85
N ASN A 144 -8.99 6.11 -9.73
CA ASN A 144 -10.33 5.61 -9.95
C ASN A 144 -10.82 4.65 -8.85
N SER A 145 -10.03 4.45 -7.82
CA SER A 145 -10.41 3.72 -6.61
C SER A 145 -11.00 4.67 -5.56
N ASP A 146 -11.88 4.12 -4.74
CA ASP A 146 -12.55 4.84 -3.65
C ASP A 146 -11.62 5.12 -2.46
N VAL A 147 -12.01 6.08 -1.63
CA VAL A 147 -11.32 6.42 -0.38
C VAL A 147 -11.52 5.33 0.67
N TYR A 148 -10.50 5.03 1.46
CA TYR A 148 -10.60 4.17 2.63
C TYR A 148 -10.76 4.97 3.92
N ARG A 149 -11.63 4.53 4.80
CA ARG A 149 -11.56 4.88 6.21
C ARG A 149 -10.47 4.05 6.87
N THR A 150 -9.56 4.70 7.56
CA THR A 150 -8.37 4.05 8.15
C THR A 150 -8.21 4.24 9.64
N TYR A 151 -9.07 5.02 10.27
CA TYR A 151 -9.06 5.24 11.71
C TYR A 151 -10.43 5.03 12.32
N LYS A 152 -10.44 4.93 13.65
CA LYS A 152 -11.65 4.92 14.46
C LYS A 152 -12.38 6.25 14.34
N GLU A 153 -13.59 6.32 14.84
CA GLU A 153 -14.42 7.53 14.84
C GLU A 153 -13.62 8.77 15.27
N GLY A 154 -13.86 9.90 14.57
CA GLY A 154 -13.13 11.15 14.79
C GLY A 154 -12.21 11.57 13.67
N GLY A 155 -11.93 10.70 12.69
CA GLY A 155 -11.38 11.07 11.37
C GLY A 155 -9.96 11.62 11.32
N SER A 156 -9.18 11.54 12.40
CA SER A 156 -7.80 12.04 12.43
C SER A 156 -6.77 10.93 12.39
N LEU A 157 -5.65 11.19 11.73
CA LEU A 157 -4.48 10.31 11.79
C LEU A 157 -3.97 10.19 13.24
N PRO A 158 -3.45 9.02 13.64
CA PRO A 158 -2.78 8.86 14.92
C PRO A 158 -1.63 9.85 15.13
N ALA A 159 -1.28 10.12 16.37
CA ALA A 159 -0.12 10.94 16.69
C ALA A 159 1.14 10.40 16.00
N GLY A 160 1.97 11.31 15.52
CA GLY A 160 3.20 10.99 14.77
C GLY A 160 3.00 10.71 13.28
N CYS A 161 1.75 10.72 12.78
CA CYS A 161 1.48 10.68 11.34
C CYS A 161 1.21 12.09 10.80
N THR A 162 1.77 12.40 9.63
CA THR A 162 1.58 13.69 8.94
C THR A 162 0.95 13.45 7.59
N ALA A 163 -0.29 13.92 7.40
CA ALA A 163 -0.99 13.83 6.12
C ALA A 163 -0.34 14.72 5.07
N LEU A 164 -0.08 14.19 3.88
CA LEU A 164 0.40 14.90 2.70
C LEU A 164 -0.72 15.17 1.70
N VAL A 165 -1.64 14.21 1.57
CA VAL A 165 -2.75 14.28 0.62
C VAL A 165 -4.03 13.83 1.31
N TRP A 166 -5.08 14.64 1.15
CA TRP A 166 -6.44 14.30 1.52
C TRP A 166 -7.21 13.84 0.29
N GLY A 167 -8.00 12.80 0.40
CA GLY A 167 -8.80 12.25 -0.68
C GLY A 167 -10.26 12.67 -0.57
N GLN A 168 -10.73 13.49 -1.52
CA GLN A 168 -12.13 13.81 -1.68
C GLN A 168 -12.81 12.72 -2.52
N PRO A 169 -13.84 12.02 -1.99
CA PRO A 169 -14.64 11.12 -2.81
C PRO A 169 -15.38 11.89 -3.92
N LEU A 170 -15.33 11.34 -5.15
CA LEU A 170 -16.08 11.85 -6.30
C LEU A 170 -17.31 10.98 -6.56
N MET A 171 -18.36 11.55 -7.15
CA MET A 171 -19.62 10.85 -7.46
C MET A 171 -19.56 10.02 -8.75
N GLY A 172 -18.40 9.47 -9.08
CA GLY A 172 -18.16 8.65 -10.26
C GLY A 172 -16.71 8.23 -10.39
N ARG A 173 -16.34 7.64 -11.53
CA ARG A 173 -15.02 7.06 -11.77
C ARG A 173 -14.17 7.84 -12.77
N LYS A 174 -14.54 9.07 -13.06
CA LYS A 174 -13.77 9.99 -13.89
C LYS A 174 -13.13 11.07 -13.02
N GLN A 175 -12.06 11.63 -13.51
CA GLN A 175 -11.30 12.67 -12.80
C GLN A 175 -12.06 13.99 -12.67
N ASP A 176 -12.96 14.27 -13.62
CA ASP A 176 -13.82 15.46 -13.69
C ASP A 176 -15.19 15.29 -13.00
N ASP A 177 -15.48 14.10 -12.44
CA ASP A 177 -16.71 13.90 -11.68
C ASP A 177 -16.77 14.84 -10.46
N ALA A 178 -18.00 15.24 -10.11
CA ALA A 178 -18.22 16.17 -9.01
C ALA A 178 -17.85 15.55 -7.64
N PRO A 179 -17.33 16.35 -6.71
CA PRO A 179 -17.14 15.93 -5.32
C PRO A 179 -18.46 15.45 -4.71
N ASN A 180 -18.39 14.41 -3.89
CA ASN A 180 -19.54 13.94 -3.14
C ASN A 180 -19.80 14.90 -1.95
N PRO A 181 -20.91 15.68 -1.97
CA PRO A 181 -21.16 16.67 -0.94
C PRO A 181 -21.55 16.08 0.43
N LYS A 182 -21.80 14.78 0.48
CA LYS A 182 -22.19 14.06 1.71
C LYS A 182 -21.01 13.40 2.41
N LEU A 183 -19.84 13.41 1.79
CA LEU A 183 -18.64 12.73 2.29
C LEU A 183 -17.50 13.74 2.41
N GLU A 184 -16.97 13.84 3.61
CA GLU A 184 -15.76 14.62 3.87
C GLU A 184 -14.53 14.00 3.22
N ALA A 185 -13.51 14.81 2.99
CA ALA A 185 -12.20 14.30 2.59
C ALA A 185 -11.52 13.62 3.78
N LEU A 186 -10.81 12.53 3.50
CA LEU A 186 -10.00 11.82 4.49
C LEU A 186 -8.54 11.74 4.05
N PRO A 187 -7.55 11.67 4.97
CA PRO A 187 -6.17 11.45 4.58
C PRO A 187 -6.02 10.15 3.77
N VAL A 188 -5.38 10.26 2.61
CA VAL A 188 -5.12 9.13 1.70
C VAL A 188 -3.64 8.88 1.48
N ALA A 189 -2.77 9.84 1.81
CA ALA A 189 -1.33 9.64 1.83
C ALA A 189 -0.71 10.40 3.01
N TRP A 190 0.15 9.72 3.76
CA TRP A 190 0.85 10.28 4.90
C TRP A 190 2.21 9.64 5.11
N PHE A 191 3.04 10.27 5.90
CA PHE A 191 4.29 9.70 6.38
C PHE A 191 4.36 9.71 7.90
N LYS A 192 5.23 8.90 8.44
CA LYS A 192 5.57 8.85 9.85
C LYS A 192 6.97 8.30 10.06
N THR A 193 7.48 8.50 11.27
CA THR A 193 8.63 7.75 11.78
C THR A 193 8.11 6.56 12.59
N TRP A 194 8.59 5.37 12.28
CA TRP A 194 8.37 4.16 13.05
C TRP A 194 9.59 3.87 13.91
N GLN A 195 9.42 3.89 15.22
CA GLN A 195 10.48 3.48 16.14
C GLN A 195 10.44 1.98 16.36
N THR A 196 11.54 1.31 16.05
CA THR A 196 11.70 -0.14 16.16
C THR A 196 11.85 -0.60 17.61
N SER A 197 11.84 -1.91 17.85
CA SER A 197 12.07 -2.50 19.19
C SER A 197 13.48 -2.17 19.74
N THR A 198 14.43 -1.90 18.85
CA THR A 198 15.81 -1.54 19.18
C THR A 198 16.05 -0.02 19.28
N GLY A 199 14.98 0.79 19.14
CA GLY A 199 15.06 2.25 19.20
C GLY A 199 15.54 2.93 17.92
N LYS A 200 15.70 2.20 16.82
CA LYS A 200 16.00 2.80 15.50
C LYS A 200 14.73 3.41 14.89
N ASP A 201 14.92 4.45 14.10
CA ASP A 201 13.84 5.12 13.40
C ASP A 201 13.80 4.71 11.93
N ALA A 202 12.65 4.23 11.46
CA ALA A 202 12.37 3.94 10.07
C ALA A 202 11.44 5.00 9.47
N ARG A 203 11.74 5.48 8.27
CA ARG A 203 10.84 6.34 7.50
C ARG A 203 9.77 5.49 6.84
N VAL A 204 8.50 5.80 7.12
CA VAL A 204 7.35 5.06 6.61
C VAL A 204 6.47 6.00 5.80
N PHE A 205 6.12 5.58 4.59
CA PHE A 205 5.10 6.23 3.78
C PHE A 205 3.95 5.26 3.54
N GLN A 206 2.74 5.75 3.76
CA GLN A 206 1.50 5.01 3.48
C GLN A 206 0.64 5.78 2.50
N SER A 207 0.12 5.09 1.48
CA SER A 207 -0.95 5.60 0.63
C SER A 207 -2.10 4.60 0.55
N THR A 208 -3.33 5.06 0.79
CA THR A 208 -4.54 4.26 0.56
C THR A 208 -5.04 4.36 -0.89
N MET A 209 -4.42 5.21 -1.70
CA MET A 209 -4.50 5.19 -3.16
C MET A 209 -3.43 4.24 -3.71
N GLY A 210 -3.57 3.81 -4.96
CA GLY A 210 -2.57 2.98 -5.63
C GLY A 210 -3.08 1.60 -5.99
N SER A 211 -4.36 1.44 -6.33
CA SER A 211 -4.77 0.26 -7.12
C SER A 211 -4.06 0.30 -8.48
N GLY A 212 -3.94 -0.84 -9.17
CA GLY A 212 -3.22 -0.86 -10.45
C GLY A 212 -3.65 0.27 -11.39
N SER A 213 -4.95 0.48 -11.55
CA SER A 213 -5.49 1.53 -12.43
C SER A 213 -5.22 2.97 -11.94
N ASP A 214 -5.02 3.21 -10.64
CA ASP A 214 -4.70 4.53 -10.12
C ASP A 214 -3.33 5.02 -10.62
N PHE A 215 -2.38 4.10 -10.86
CA PHE A 215 -1.05 4.43 -11.38
C PHE A 215 -1.04 4.89 -12.85
N ARG A 216 -2.19 4.96 -13.53
CA ARG A 216 -2.31 5.74 -14.77
C ARG A 216 -2.15 7.24 -14.52
N ASN A 217 -2.42 7.71 -13.30
CA ASN A 217 -2.27 9.12 -12.94
C ASN A 217 -0.79 9.45 -12.66
N PRO A 218 -0.19 10.40 -13.38
CA PRO A 218 1.22 10.77 -13.21
C PRO A 218 1.49 11.46 -11.86
N GLY A 219 0.53 12.19 -11.31
CA GLY A 219 0.65 12.81 -9.99
C GLY A 219 0.81 11.78 -8.89
N LEU A 220 0.04 10.69 -8.94
CA LEU A 220 0.18 9.59 -7.98
C LEU A 220 1.52 8.85 -8.16
N ARG A 221 1.96 8.59 -9.41
CA ARG A 221 3.28 7.98 -9.62
C ARG A 221 4.39 8.85 -9.03
N ARG A 222 4.35 10.17 -9.28
CA ARG A 222 5.32 11.11 -8.71
C ARG A 222 5.34 11.08 -7.20
N LEU A 223 4.18 11.10 -6.57
CA LEU A 223 4.05 11.02 -5.11
C LEU A 223 4.77 9.78 -4.55
N VAL A 224 4.56 8.61 -5.16
CA VAL A 224 5.16 7.34 -4.70
C VAL A 224 6.67 7.30 -4.99
N ILE A 225 7.11 7.77 -6.16
CA ILE A 225 8.54 7.83 -6.51
C ILE A 225 9.27 8.79 -5.56
N ASN A 226 8.72 9.96 -5.30
CA ASN A 226 9.32 10.90 -4.35
C ASN A 226 9.38 10.31 -2.93
N ALA A 227 8.34 9.57 -2.52
CA ALA A 227 8.34 8.88 -1.24
C ALA A 227 9.45 7.82 -1.16
N ALA A 228 9.76 7.15 -2.28
CA ALA A 228 10.87 6.20 -2.34
C ALA A 228 12.23 6.92 -2.16
N TYR A 229 12.47 8.01 -2.85
CA TYR A 229 13.67 8.82 -2.65
C TYR A 229 13.78 9.36 -1.22
N TRP A 230 12.67 9.92 -0.70
CA TRP A 230 12.63 10.44 0.67
C TRP A 230 12.91 9.33 1.70
N GLY A 231 12.33 8.15 1.53
CA GLY A 231 12.57 7.01 2.40
C GLY A 231 14.07 6.69 2.52
N MET A 232 14.76 6.71 1.40
CA MET A 232 16.19 6.42 1.29
C MET A 232 17.12 7.57 1.72
N GLY A 233 16.58 8.72 2.16
CA GLY A 233 17.39 9.90 2.46
C GLY A 233 18.01 10.57 1.23
N MET A 234 17.39 10.40 0.07
CA MET A 234 17.86 10.91 -1.23
C MET A 234 17.06 12.13 -1.70
N GLU A 235 16.66 13.01 -0.79
CA GLU A 235 15.81 14.17 -1.09
C GLU A 235 16.45 15.08 -2.14
N SER A 236 17.76 15.22 -2.14
CA SER A 236 18.51 16.03 -3.12
C SER A 236 18.41 15.53 -4.56
N ALA A 237 18.04 14.27 -4.75
CA ALA A 237 17.82 13.69 -6.07
C ALA A 237 16.38 13.85 -6.57
N ILE A 238 15.47 14.34 -5.75
CA ILE A 238 14.08 14.60 -6.15
C ILE A 238 14.02 15.83 -7.05
N SER A 239 13.45 15.67 -8.24
CA SER A 239 13.27 16.76 -9.19
C SER A 239 11.85 16.78 -9.77
N PRO A 240 11.21 17.95 -9.86
CA PRO A 240 9.90 18.05 -10.52
C PRO A 240 9.96 17.71 -12.02
N LYS A 241 11.17 17.72 -12.60
CA LYS A 241 11.42 17.43 -14.02
C LYS A 241 11.74 15.96 -14.28
N SER A 242 11.97 15.13 -13.25
CA SER A 242 12.21 13.70 -13.43
C SER A 242 10.99 13.04 -14.08
N SER A 243 11.22 12.19 -15.09
CA SER A 243 10.13 11.42 -15.69
C SER A 243 9.51 10.48 -14.68
N VAL A 244 8.20 10.38 -14.74
CA VAL A 244 7.39 9.41 -14.01
C VAL A 244 6.56 8.58 -14.99
N ASP A 245 6.97 8.55 -16.24
CA ASP A 245 6.31 7.79 -17.29
C ASP A 245 6.40 6.28 -17.00
N THR A 246 5.42 5.55 -17.48
CA THR A 246 5.47 4.08 -17.43
C THR A 246 6.49 3.55 -18.45
N VAL A 247 7.22 2.53 -18.06
CA VAL A 247 8.13 1.82 -18.97
C VAL A 247 7.34 0.75 -19.70
N GLY A 248 7.25 0.89 -21.02
CA GLY A 248 6.45 -0.01 -21.87
C GLY A 248 4.93 0.21 -21.73
N THR A 249 4.17 -0.76 -22.21
CA THR A 249 2.71 -0.74 -22.16
C THR A 249 2.22 -1.02 -20.75
N TYR A 250 1.35 -0.16 -20.23
CA TYR A 250 0.75 -0.30 -18.93
C TYR A 250 -0.75 -0.56 -19.02
N GLU A 251 -1.15 -1.81 -18.86
CA GLU A 251 -2.53 -2.29 -18.91
C GLU A 251 -2.98 -2.89 -17.58
N PRO A 252 -3.18 -2.06 -16.55
CA PRO A 252 -3.56 -2.55 -15.25
C PRO A 252 -4.96 -3.14 -15.28
N LEU A 253 -5.14 -4.24 -14.55
CA LEU A 253 -6.46 -4.79 -14.29
C LEU A 253 -7.29 -3.81 -13.45
N THR A 254 -8.58 -3.80 -13.67
CA THR A 254 -9.51 -3.08 -12.80
C THR A 254 -9.56 -3.77 -11.44
N SER A 255 -9.66 -2.97 -10.37
CA SER A 255 -9.87 -3.50 -9.02
C SER A 255 -11.20 -4.28 -8.96
N GLY A 256 -11.19 -5.45 -8.34
CA GLY A 256 -12.36 -6.31 -8.17
C GLY A 256 -11.97 -7.78 -8.01
N PHE A 257 -12.97 -8.63 -7.80
CA PHE A 257 -12.77 -10.07 -7.54
C PHE A 257 -13.38 -10.96 -8.63
N ALA A 258 -13.70 -10.39 -9.79
CA ALA A 258 -14.32 -11.11 -10.90
C ALA A 258 -13.28 -11.71 -11.87
N TYR A 259 -12.23 -12.32 -11.34
CA TYR A 259 -11.09 -12.83 -12.11
C TYR A 259 -11.50 -13.83 -13.20
N GLU A 260 -12.48 -14.69 -12.92
CA GLU A 260 -13.00 -15.64 -13.90
C GLU A 260 -13.67 -14.95 -15.09
N LYS A 261 -14.42 -13.85 -14.82
CA LYS A 261 -15.11 -13.09 -15.87
C LYS A 261 -14.14 -12.40 -16.82
N ILE A 262 -12.95 -12.04 -16.35
CA ILE A 262 -11.90 -11.39 -17.14
C ILE A 262 -10.84 -12.40 -17.63
N GLY A 263 -11.08 -13.70 -17.45
CA GLY A 263 -10.26 -14.77 -18.01
C GLY A 263 -8.89 -14.93 -17.35
N ILE A 264 -8.67 -14.38 -16.15
CA ILE A 264 -7.41 -14.52 -15.43
C ILE A 264 -7.30 -15.93 -14.86
N LYS A 265 -6.19 -16.58 -15.18
CA LYS A 265 -5.83 -17.91 -14.69
C LYS A 265 -4.57 -17.82 -13.83
N PRO A 266 -4.34 -18.78 -12.92
CA PRO A 266 -3.06 -18.91 -12.23
C PRO A 266 -1.90 -19.00 -13.21
N LYS A 267 -0.80 -18.32 -12.90
CA LYS A 267 0.40 -18.29 -13.73
C LYS A 267 1.67 -18.40 -12.89
N PRO A 268 2.74 -18.97 -13.43
CA PRO A 268 4.03 -18.96 -12.76
C PRO A 268 4.58 -17.53 -12.67
N VAL A 269 5.42 -17.26 -11.67
CA VAL A 269 6.05 -15.95 -11.48
C VAL A 269 6.84 -15.50 -12.72
N SER A 270 7.41 -16.44 -13.47
CA SER A 270 8.14 -16.15 -14.73
C SER A 270 7.34 -15.37 -15.76
N ASP A 271 6.00 -15.51 -15.77
CA ASP A 271 5.11 -14.83 -16.72
C ASP A 271 4.89 -13.34 -16.37
N TYR A 272 5.42 -12.88 -15.22
CA TYR A 272 5.31 -11.50 -14.74
C TYR A 272 6.67 -10.76 -14.73
N ARG A 273 7.72 -11.37 -15.28
CA ARG A 273 9.08 -10.82 -15.33
C ARG A 273 9.38 -10.22 -16.70
#